data_8cc5932707f0598dc47ba1a9ee66c052
#
_entry.id   8cc5932707f0598dc47ba1a9ee66c052
#
_cell.length_a   1.000
_cell.length_b   1.000
_cell.length_c   1.000
_cell.angle_alpha   90.00
_cell.angle_beta   90.00
_cell.angle_gamma   90.00
#
_symmetry.space_group_name_H-M   'P 1'
#
loop_
_entity.id
_entity.type
_entity.pdbx_description
1 polymer ?
#
loop_
_entity_poly.entity_id
_entity_poly.type
_entity_poly.pdbx_seq_one_letter_code
_entity_poly.pdbx_strand_id
1 'polypeptide(L)'
;VVGIVSTVSKNFSVIIPILNPRAKISCRLDSSKYFGSLVWEGKSPSYGSLEEIPHHVKIFKNEAIRTSGFSAIFPEGILVGTIRNFDTSESNSFYDIKVKLAVNFQNLSYVNVVYFENKKELTEIEKSLNP
;
A
#
# COMPACT_ATOMS: atom_id res chain seq x y z
N VAL A 1 -4.40 -4.95 4.29
CA VAL A 1 -4.30 -5.25 2.84
C VAL A 1 -3.50 -6.52 2.62
N VAL A 2 -4.08 -7.47 1.92
CA VAL A 2 -3.42 -8.74 1.60
C VAL A 2 -2.85 -8.69 0.17
N GLY A 3 -3.62 -8.21 -0.77
CA GLY A 3 -3.22 -8.19 -2.16
C GLY A 3 -4.33 -7.73 -3.09
N ILE A 4 -4.16 -8.02 -4.36
CA ILE A 4 -5.04 -7.58 -5.43
C ILE A 4 -5.58 -8.81 -6.16
N VAL A 5 -6.89 -8.85 -6.42
CA VAL A 5 -7.48 -9.89 -7.26
C VAL A 5 -7.03 -9.67 -8.70
N SER A 6 -6.32 -10.64 -9.24
CA SER A 6 -5.73 -10.56 -10.59
C SER A 6 -6.63 -11.18 -11.64
N THR A 7 -7.07 -12.39 -11.39
CA THR A 7 -7.84 -13.19 -12.34
C THR A 7 -8.94 -13.93 -11.60
N VAL A 8 -10.10 -14.04 -12.24
CA VAL A 8 -11.23 -14.76 -11.66
C VAL A 8 -11.75 -15.81 -12.66
N SER A 9 -12.23 -16.90 -12.12
CA SER A 9 -12.97 -17.92 -12.88
C SER A 9 -14.31 -18.17 -12.18
N LYS A 10 -15.05 -19.17 -12.65
CA LYS A 10 -16.36 -19.49 -12.07
C LYS A 10 -16.28 -19.81 -10.57
N ASN A 11 -15.24 -20.54 -10.14
CA ASN A 11 -15.12 -21.04 -8.76
C ASN A 11 -13.87 -20.56 -8.02
N PHE A 12 -12.95 -19.87 -8.70
CA PHE A 12 -11.67 -19.50 -8.12
C PHE A 12 -11.27 -18.08 -8.48
N SER A 13 -10.42 -17.50 -7.64
CA SER A 13 -9.78 -16.21 -7.88
C SER A 13 -8.29 -16.34 -7.61
N VAL A 14 -7.49 -15.69 -8.44
CA VAL A 14 -6.04 -15.57 -8.23
C VAL A 14 -5.75 -14.22 -7.62
N ILE A 15 -5.01 -14.22 -6.52
CA ILE A 15 -4.64 -13.00 -5.80
C ILE A 15 -3.13 -12.80 -5.94
N ILE A 16 -2.73 -11.59 -6.34
CA ILE A 16 -1.33 -11.16 -6.29
C ILE A 16 -1.13 -10.51 -4.93
N PRO A 17 -0.34 -11.13 -4.02
CA PRO A 17 -0.14 -10.59 -2.69
C PRO A 17 0.74 -9.35 -2.72
N ILE A 18 0.66 -8.55 -1.67
CA ILE A 18 1.57 -7.39 -1.52
C ILE A 18 3.01 -7.85 -1.25
N LEU A 19 3.21 -9.09 -0.82
CA LEU A 19 4.54 -9.71 -0.72
C LEU A 19 5.05 -10.12 -2.11
N ASN A 20 5.19 -9.14 -2.96
CA ASN A 20 5.70 -9.28 -4.32
C ASN A 20 6.55 -8.04 -4.61
N PRO A 21 7.86 -8.20 -4.95
CA PRO A 21 8.73 -7.04 -5.18
C PRO A 21 8.28 -6.11 -6.30
N ARG A 22 7.40 -6.58 -7.19
CA ARG A 22 6.84 -5.78 -8.28
C ARG A 22 5.57 -5.04 -7.88
N ALA A 23 4.96 -5.40 -6.76
CA ALA A 23 3.74 -4.74 -6.30
C ALA A 23 4.09 -3.41 -5.64
N LYS A 24 3.35 -2.37 -6.01
CA LYS A 24 3.41 -1.06 -5.34
C LYS A 24 2.00 -0.67 -4.96
N ILE A 25 1.83 -0.25 -3.72
CA ILE A 25 0.55 0.20 -3.21
C ILE A 25 0.67 1.66 -2.83
N SER A 26 -0.19 2.49 -3.43
CA SER A 26 -0.26 3.89 -3.07
C SER A 26 -0.89 4.03 -1.68
N CYS A 27 -0.15 4.63 -0.77
CA CYS A 27 -0.51 4.78 0.63
C CYS A 27 -0.45 6.23 1.07
N ARG A 28 -1.10 6.53 2.18
CA ARG A 28 -1.00 7.82 2.83
C ARG A 28 -0.68 7.66 4.31
N LEU A 29 0.03 8.64 4.83
CA LEU A 29 0.28 8.78 6.26
C LEU A 29 -0.97 9.34 6.93
N ASP A 30 -1.28 8.85 8.13
CA ASP A 30 -2.49 9.24 8.83
C ASP A 30 -2.47 10.71 9.29
N SER A 31 -1.34 11.19 9.81
CA SER A 31 -1.23 12.54 10.37
C SER A 31 -1.04 13.62 9.32
N SER A 32 -0.06 13.46 8.43
CA SER A 32 0.31 14.47 7.45
C SER A 32 -0.47 14.42 6.15
N LYS A 33 -1.13 13.28 5.87
CA LYS A 33 -1.82 12.99 4.62
C LYS A 33 -0.90 12.93 3.39
N TYR A 34 0.42 12.92 3.57
CA TYR A 34 1.35 12.72 2.47
C TYR A 34 1.26 11.32 1.90
N PHE A 35 1.49 11.22 0.60
CA PHE A 35 1.39 9.96 -0.14
C PHE A 35 2.77 9.36 -0.36
N GLY A 36 2.81 8.05 -0.34
CA GLY A 36 4.00 7.29 -0.66
C GLY A 36 3.62 5.94 -1.25
N SER A 37 4.61 5.16 -1.62
CA SER A 37 4.42 3.83 -2.20
C SER A 37 4.95 2.77 -1.26
N LEU A 38 4.12 1.82 -0.89
CA LEU A 38 4.55 0.65 -0.14
C LEU A 38 5.08 -0.40 -1.09
N VAL A 39 6.29 -0.88 -0.81
CA VAL A 39 6.93 -1.96 -1.56
C VAL A 39 7.43 -3.03 -0.59
N TRP A 40 7.50 -4.27 -1.07
CA TRP A 40 8.11 -5.37 -0.32
C TRP A 40 9.49 -5.65 -0.89
N GLU A 41 10.49 -5.68 -0.01
CA GLU A 41 11.90 -5.85 -0.42
C GLU A 41 12.32 -7.30 -0.60
N GLY A 42 11.43 -8.26 -0.39
CA GLY A 42 11.73 -9.67 -0.58
C GLY A 42 12.41 -10.33 0.60
N LYS A 43 12.37 -9.70 1.77
CA LYS A 43 13.02 -10.22 2.99
C LYS A 43 12.01 -10.88 3.92
N SER A 44 11.51 -10.14 4.89
CA SER A 44 10.56 -10.68 5.88
C SER A 44 9.11 -10.51 5.44
N PRO A 45 8.24 -11.49 5.65
CA PRO A 45 6.81 -11.34 5.35
C PRO A 45 6.08 -10.39 6.32
N SER A 46 6.76 -9.92 7.35
CA SER A 46 6.18 -9.02 8.35
C SER A 46 6.42 -7.55 8.07
N TYR A 47 7.33 -7.22 7.17
CA TYR A 47 7.76 -5.84 6.94
C TYR A 47 7.78 -5.46 5.47
N GLY A 48 7.43 -4.21 5.22
CA GLY A 48 7.60 -3.56 3.93
C GLY A 48 8.33 -2.24 4.09
N SER A 49 8.49 -1.53 3.00
CA SER A 49 9.15 -0.23 2.95
C SER A 49 8.20 0.79 2.36
N LEU A 50 8.08 1.96 2.99
CA LEU A 50 7.32 3.09 2.44
C LEU A 50 8.29 4.06 1.81
N GLU A 51 8.15 4.26 0.51
CA GLU A 51 9.03 5.10 -0.31
C GLU A 51 8.38 6.45 -0.63
N GLU A 52 9.22 7.40 -1.02
CA GLU A 52 8.81 8.71 -1.57
C GLU A 52 8.26 9.70 -0.54
N ILE A 53 8.55 9.51 0.74
CA ILE A 53 8.20 10.48 1.78
C ILE A 53 9.39 11.42 2.00
N PRO A 54 9.26 12.72 1.68
CA PRO A 54 10.37 13.67 1.84
C PRO A 54 10.75 13.92 3.30
N HIS A 55 12.01 14.27 3.55
CA HIS A 55 12.53 14.53 4.91
C HIS A 55 11.82 15.66 5.65
N HIS A 56 11.20 16.61 4.94
CA HIS A 56 10.51 17.73 5.60
C HIS A 56 9.16 17.33 6.20
N VAL A 57 8.63 16.16 5.83
CA VAL A 57 7.38 15.66 6.38
C VAL A 57 7.62 15.13 7.78
N LYS A 58 6.79 15.52 8.73
CA LYS A 58 6.89 15.02 10.09
C LYS A 58 6.18 13.66 10.17
N ILE A 59 6.91 12.64 10.59
CA ILE A 59 6.40 11.28 10.73
C ILE A 59 6.63 10.80 12.17
N PHE A 60 5.83 9.83 12.58
CA PHE A 60 5.85 9.31 13.93
C PHE A 60 5.94 7.79 13.94
N LYS A 61 6.68 7.27 14.91
CA LYS A 61 6.71 5.82 15.15
C LYS A 61 5.31 5.33 15.54
N ASN A 62 4.93 4.17 15.02
CA ASN A 62 3.61 3.56 15.18
C ASN A 62 2.46 4.29 14.47
N GLU A 63 2.75 5.27 13.65
CA GLU A 63 1.75 5.94 12.84
C GLU A 63 1.12 4.96 11.84
N ALA A 64 -0.21 5.02 11.68
CA ALA A 64 -0.92 4.16 10.73
C ALA A 64 -0.69 4.62 9.29
N ILE A 65 -0.55 3.64 8.40
CA ILE A 65 -0.44 3.84 6.96
C ILE A 65 -1.65 3.16 6.32
N ARG A 66 -2.37 3.92 5.50
CA ARG A 66 -3.60 3.46 4.86
C ARG A 66 -3.54 3.63 3.36
N THR A 67 -4.38 2.90 2.65
CA THR A 67 -4.52 3.08 1.20
C THR A 67 -4.98 4.50 0.89
N SER A 68 -4.43 5.07 -0.19
CA SER A 68 -4.72 6.45 -0.58
C SER A 68 -5.97 6.62 -1.45
N GLY A 69 -6.43 5.54 -2.07
CA GLY A 69 -7.51 5.59 -3.06
C GLY A 69 -7.04 5.96 -4.45
N PHE A 70 -5.77 6.29 -4.64
CA PHE A 70 -5.23 6.54 -5.98
C PHE A 70 -5.18 5.25 -6.79
N SER A 71 -5.22 5.39 -8.11
CA SER A 71 -5.20 4.31 -9.10
C SER A 71 -6.41 3.36 -9.06
N ALA A 72 -7.43 3.66 -8.28
CA ALA A 72 -8.71 2.92 -8.21
C ALA A 72 -8.57 1.40 -7.97
N ILE A 73 -7.47 0.98 -7.37
CA ILE A 73 -7.24 -0.44 -7.01
C ILE A 73 -7.85 -0.74 -5.65
N PHE A 74 -7.63 0.16 -4.69
CA PHE A 74 -8.20 0.04 -3.35
C PHE A 74 -9.05 1.26 -3.02
N PRO A 75 -10.17 1.09 -2.33
CA PRO A 75 -10.84 2.22 -1.69
C PRO A 75 -9.91 2.90 -0.71
N GLU A 76 -10.07 4.20 -0.49
CA GLU A 76 -9.28 4.95 0.47
C GLU A 76 -9.51 4.46 1.91
N GLY A 77 -8.46 4.45 2.70
CA GLY A 77 -8.55 4.28 4.15
C GLY A 77 -8.39 2.87 4.68
N ILE A 78 -8.04 1.89 3.84
CA ILE A 78 -7.80 0.52 4.31
C ILE A 78 -6.43 0.44 4.97
N LEU A 79 -6.36 -0.11 6.18
CA LEU A 79 -5.11 -0.22 6.92
C LEU A 79 -4.12 -1.13 6.19
N VAL A 80 -2.92 -0.62 5.96
CA VAL A 80 -1.81 -1.36 5.36
C VAL A 80 -0.82 -1.82 6.41
N GLY A 81 -0.47 -0.93 7.33
CA GLY A 81 0.47 -1.23 8.40
C GLY A 81 0.75 -0.01 9.26
N THR A 82 1.82 -0.11 10.04
CA THR A 82 2.28 0.96 10.92
C THR A 82 3.78 1.19 10.75
N ILE A 83 4.23 2.42 10.97
CA ILE A 83 5.66 2.74 10.92
C ILE A 83 6.37 2.07 12.08
N ARG A 84 7.31 1.18 11.78
CA ARG A 84 8.13 0.49 12.78
C ARG A 84 9.32 1.36 13.20
N ASN A 85 10.06 1.83 12.22
CA ASN A 85 11.14 2.79 12.41
C ASN A 85 11.39 3.54 11.09
N PHE A 86 12.13 4.62 11.19
CA PHE A 86 12.48 5.42 10.03
C PHE A 86 13.84 6.07 10.24
N ASP A 87 14.50 6.37 9.13
CA ASP A 87 15.81 6.98 9.13
C ASP A 87 15.94 7.97 8.00
N THR A 88 16.82 8.95 8.17
CA THR A 88 17.16 9.87 7.09
C THR A 88 18.44 9.41 6.43
N SER A 89 18.40 9.21 5.11
CA SER A 89 19.60 8.91 4.34
C SER A 89 20.26 10.22 3.90
N GLU A 90 21.55 10.36 4.17
CA GLU A 90 22.32 11.54 3.75
C GLU A 90 22.43 11.67 2.23
N SER A 91 22.35 10.55 1.52
CA SER A 91 22.46 10.50 0.07
C SER A 91 21.15 10.71 -0.67
N ASN A 92 20.04 10.91 0.05
CA ASN A 92 18.71 10.90 -0.53
C ASN A 92 17.83 11.94 0.18
N SER A 93 16.89 12.55 -0.56
CA SER A 93 15.94 13.52 -0.02
C SER A 93 14.74 12.87 0.65
N PHE A 94 14.66 11.56 0.68
CA PHE A 94 13.53 10.78 1.22
C PHE A 94 13.92 10.00 2.45
N TYR A 95 12.93 9.73 3.30
CA TYR A 95 13.11 8.81 4.43
C TYR A 95 13.25 7.36 3.98
N ASP A 96 14.00 6.59 4.75
CA ASP A 96 13.93 5.13 4.74
C ASP A 96 12.94 4.72 5.84
N ILE A 97 11.77 4.25 5.46
CA ILE A 97 10.70 3.92 6.41
C ILE A 97 10.42 2.42 6.38
N LYS A 98 10.57 1.79 7.54
CA LYS A 98 10.22 0.39 7.74
C LYS A 98 8.80 0.29 8.28
N VAL A 99 7.96 -0.44 7.57
CA VAL A 99 6.55 -0.61 7.90
C VAL A 99 6.29 -2.02 8.39
N LYS A 100 5.67 -2.12 9.56
CA LYS A 100 5.15 -3.41 10.02
C LYS A 100 3.79 -3.62 9.37
N LEU A 101 3.67 -4.66 8.56
CA LEU A 101 2.42 -4.96 7.86
C LEU A 101 1.34 -5.40 8.85
N ALA A 102 0.11 -4.94 8.63
CA ALA A 102 -1.02 -5.27 9.47
C ALA A 102 -1.44 -6.73 9.36
N VAL A 103 -1.17 -7.35 8.20
CA VAL A 103 -1.55 -8.73 7.93
C VAL A 103 -0.44 -9.67 8.38
N ASN A 104 -0.80 -10.73 9.10
CA ASN A 104 0.10 -11.84 9.40
C ASN A 104 -0.02 -12.89 8.30
N PHE A 105 0.86 -12.83 7.32
CA PHE A 105 0.85 -13.74 6.17
C PHE A 105 1.17 -15.18 6.52
N GLN A 106 1.82 -15.42 7.64
CA GLN A 106 2.17 -16.77 8.09
C GLN A 106 0.97 -17.52 8.69
N ASN A 107 -0.06 -16.81 9.09
CA ASN A 107 -1.24 -17.37 9.75
C ASN A 107 -2.54 -16.87 9.14
N LEU A 108 -2.55 -16.71 7.84
CA LEU A 108 -3.70 -16.18 7.10
C LEU A 108 -4.66 -17.32 6.77
N SER A 109 -5.89 -17.23 7.27
CA SER A 109 -6.94 -18.23 7.01
C SER A 109 -8.06 -17.70 6.13
N TYR A 110 -8.48 -16.46 6.36
CA TYR A 110 -9.59 -15.84 5.65
C TYR A 110 -9.23 -14.43 5.20
N VAL A 111 -9.81 -14.00 4.10
CA VAL A 111 -9.67 -12.65 3.57
C VAL A 111 -11.04 -12.10 3.20
N ASN A 112 -11.15 -10.78 3.25
CA ASN A 112 -12.32 -10.07 2.77
C ASN A 112 -12.03 -9.50 1.39
N VAL A 113 -12.91 -9.75 0.44
CA VAL A 113 -12.82 -9.12 -0.88
C VAL A 113 -13.56 -7.79 -0.80
N VAL A 114 -12.83 -6.71 -1.06
CA VAL A 114 -13.39 -5.36 -1.07
C VAL A 114 -13.76 -5.00 -2.49
N TYR A 115 -15.00 -4.61 -2.68
CA TYR A 115 -15.52 -4.20 -3.98
C TYR A 115 -15.52 -2.69 -4.10
N PHE A 116 -14.88 -2.18 -5.17
CA PHE A 116 -14.85 -0.75 -5.45
C PHE A 116 -15.89 -0.43 -6.54
N GLU A 117 -17.09 -0.06 -6.13
CA GLU A 117 -18.25 0.11 -7.02
C GLU A 117 -18.00 1.07 -8.18
N ASN A 118 -17.30 2.15 -7.96
CA ASN A 118 -17.09 3.21 -8.94
C ASN A 118 -15.76 3.09 -9.69
N LYS A 119 -15.08 1.95 -9.58
CA LYS A 119 -13.75 1.76 -10.19
C LYS A 119 -13.77 2.03 -11.70
N LYS A 120 -14.73 1.49 -12.42
CA LYS A 120 -14.83 1.65 -13.88
C LYS A 120 -15.00 3.11 -14.28
N GLU A 121 -15.91 3.80 -13.62
CA GLU A 121 -16.18 5.22 -13.85
C GLU A 121 -14.95 6.07 -13.56
N LEU A 122 -14.30 5.84 -12.41
CA LEU A 122 -13.10 6.56 -12.01
C LEU A 122 -11.97 6.34 -13.01
N THR A 123 -11.77 5.11 -13.48
CA THR A 123 -10.74 4.77 -14.46
C THR A 123 -10.99 5.49 -15.79
N GLU A 124 -12.24 5.59 -16.22
CA GLU A 124 -12.60 6.31 -17.44
C GLU A 124 -12.30 7.80 -17.33
N ILE A 125 -12.59 8.41 -16.18
CA ILE A 125 -12.29 9.82 -15.91
C ILE A 125 -10.77 10.05 -15.92
N GLU A 126 -10.01 9.20 -15.26
CA GLU A 126 -8.54 9.29 -15.22
C GLU A 126 -7.93 9.20 -16.63
N LYS A 127 -8.45 8.31 -17.46
CA LYS A 127 -8.01 8.18 -18.86
C LYS A 127 -8.30 9.43 -19.68
N SER A 128 -9.41 10.12 -19.41
CA SER A 128 -9.76 11.35 -20.12
C SER A 128 -8.85 12.52 -19.74
N LEU A 129 -8.30 12.51 -18.51
CA LEU A 129 -7.39 13.53 -18.03
C LEU A 129 -5.94 13.31 -18.49
N ASN A 130 -5.58 12.07 -18.80
CA ASN A 130 -4.23 11.68 -19.27
C ASN A 130 -4.32 11.00 -20.64
N PRO A 131 -4.57 11.79 -21.72
CA PRO A 131 -4.68 11.23 -23.07
C PRO A 131 -3.37 10.69 -23.62
#